data_391dd2b3ce80e466bd87bcb603cd8fe0
#
_entry.id   391dd2b3ce80e466bd87bcb603cd8fe0
#
_cell.length_a   1.000
_cell.length_b   1.000
_cell.length_c   1.000
_cell.angle_alpha   90.00
_cell.angle_beta   90.00
_cell.angle_gamma   90.00
#
_symmetry.space_group_name_H-M   'P 1'
#
loop_
_entity.id
_entity.type
_entity.pdbx_description
1 polymer ?
#
loop_
_entity_poly.entity_id
_entity_poly.type
_entity_poly.pdbx_seq_one_letter_code
_entity_poly.pdbx_strand_id
1 'polypeptide(L)'
;MSEISIVLVTAGSEEEASTIGRTLIEEHLAACANIVPRIRSIYRWKGQIYDEQEFLIIIKTRTSLFDALEKRVKELHSYEVPEIISFPVARGLPQYLEWVQEETEAGSE
;
A
#
# COMPACT_ATOMS: atom_id res chain seq x y z
N MET A 1 20.96 -1.72 0.90
CA MET A 1 19.63 -1.28 1.31
C MET A 1 18.85 -0.82 0.12
N SER A 2 17.62 -1.22 0.02
CA SER A 2 16.80 -0.79 -1.09
C SER A 2 16.15 0.53 -0.78
N GLU A 3 16.12 1.42 -1.77
CA GLU A 3 15.43 2.69 -1.65
C GLU A 3 13.95 2.56 -1.99
N ILE A 4 13.57 1.44 -2.59
CA ILE A 4 12.20 1.18 -3.01
C ILE A 4 11.63 0.04 -2.20
N SER A 5 10.39 0.18 -1.78
CA SER A 5 9.69 -0.86 -1.03
C SER A 5 8.35 -1.16 -1.66
N ILE A 6 7.88 -2.36 -1.43
CA ILE A 6 6.52 -2.75 -1.74
C ILE A 6 5.76 -2.78 -0.42
N VAL A 7 4.60 -2.13 -0.39
CA VAL A 7 3.73 -2.10 0.79
C VAL A 7 2.46 -2.86 0.46
N LEU A 8 2.05 -3.73 1.36
CA LEU A 8 0.80 -4.47 1.21
C LEU A 8 -0.22 -3.94 2.20
N VAL A 9 -1.42 -3.67 1.69
CA VAL A 9 -2.55 -3.21 2.48
C VAL A 9 -3.77 -4.01 2.04
N THR A 10 -4.60 -4.46 2.98
CA THR A 10 -5.87 -5.08 2.62
C THR A 10 -7.01 -4.16 3.02
N ALA A 11 -8.09 -4.20 2.26
CA ALA A 11 -9.26 -3.37 2.51
C ALA A 11 -10.52 -4.20 2.33
N GLY A 12 -11.61 -3.80 2.96
CA GLY A 12 -12.85 -4.57 2.96
C GLY A 12 -13.74 -4.37 1.76
N SER A 13 -13.49 -3.34 0.95
CA SER A 13 -14.31 -3.08 -0.23
C SER A 13 -13.44 -2.51 -1.34
N GLU A 14 -13.94 -2.63 -2.56
CA GLU A 14 -13.24 -2.07 -3.71
C GLU A 14 -13.18 -0.55 -3.61
N GLU A 15 -14.25 0.06 -3.14
CA GLU A 15 -14.30 1.51 -3.00
C GLU A 15 -13.24 2.01 -2.04
N GLU A 16 -13.10 1.35 -0.88
CA GLU A 16 -12.09 1.74 0.09
C GLU A 16 -10.68 1.55 -0.48
N ALA A 17 -10.44 0.41 -1.14
CA ALA A 17 -9.14 0.14 -1.74
C ALA A 17 -8.80 1.20 -2.79
N SER A 18 -9.77 1.57 -3.62
CA SER A 18 -9.57 2.59 -4.64
C SER A 18 -9.28 3.96 -4.03
N THR A 19 -10.01 4.31 -2.98
CA THR A 19 -9.81 5.59 -2.31
C THR A 19 -8.40 5.67 -1.72
N ILE A 20 -7.99 4.60 -1.04
CA ILE A 20 -6.64 4.56 -0.45
C ILE A 20 -5.58 4.66 -1.53
N GLY A 21 -5.69 3.83 -2.58
CA GLY A 21 -4.70 3.82 -3.64
C GLY A 21 -4.59 5.17 -4.34
N ARG A 22 -5.72 5.74 -4.72
CA ARG A 22 -5.73 7.01 -5.44
C ARG A 22 -5.17 8.14 -4.58
N THR A 23 -5.55 8.19 -3.31
CA THR A 23 -5.09 9.24 -2.41
C THR A 23 -3.57 9.20 -2.26
N LEU A 24 -2.99 8.00 -2.10
CA LEU A 24 -1.54 7.88 -1.98
C LEU A 24 -0.83 8.38 -3.24
N ILE A 25 -1.38 8.09 -4.40
CA ILE A 25 -0.78 8.54 -5.66
C ILE A 25 -0.89 10.07 -5.77
N GLU A 26 -2.06 10.62 -5.47
CA GLU A 26 -2.29 12.07 -5.57
C GLU A 26 -1.38 12.84 -4.63
N GLU A 27 -1.06 12.28 -3.49
CA GLU A 27 -0.23 12.96 -2.50
C GLU A 27 1.25 12.61 -2.62
N HIS A 28 1.64 11.92 -3.68
CA HIS A 28 3.03 11.52 -3.93
C HIS A 28 3.62 10.64 -2.83
N LEU A 29 2.76 9.93 -2.09
CA LEU A 29 3.21 8.97 -1.10
C LEU A 29 3.47 7.60 -1.72
N ALA A 30 3.03 7.40 -2.94
CA ALA A 30 3.26 6.18 -3.68
C ALA A 30 3.28 6.48 -5.17
N ALA A 31 4.03 5.69 -5.92
CA ALA A 31 4.10 5.83 -7.37
C ALA A 31 3.06 4.96 -8.06
N CYS A 32 2.72 3.83 -7.46
CA CYS A 32 1.83 2.86 -8.08
C CYS A 32 1.08 2.10 -7.01
N ALA A 33 -0.19 1.83 -7.27
CA ALA A 33 -1.03 1.02 -6.40
C ALA A 33 -1.81 0.06 -7.29
N ASN A 34 -1.52 -1.23 -7.17
CA ASN A 34 -2.26 -2.27 -7.89
C ASN A 34 -3.30 -2.85 -6.95
N ILE A 35 -4.52 -2.96 -7.41
CA ILE A 35 -5.60 -3.51 -6.60
C ILE A 35 -5.94 -4.90 -7.14
N VAL A 36 -5.78 -5.90 -6.27
CA VAL A 36 -6.13 -7.29 -6.59
C VAL A 36 -7.49 -7.54 -5.94
N PRO A 37 -8.55 -7.70 -6.75
CA PRO A 37 -9.88 -7.88 -6.18
C PRO A 37 -10.09 -9.29 -5.68
N ARG A 38 -10.94 -9.39 -4.66
CA ARG A 38 -11.53 -10.67 -4.23
C ARG A 38 -10.52 -11.71 -3.76
N ILE A 39 -9.56 -11.29 -2.96
CA ILE A 39 -8.73 -12.28 -2.28
C ILE A 39 -9.56 -12.87 -1.13
N ARG A 40 -9.26 -14.10 -0.77
CA ARG A 40 -9.90 -14.75 0.37
C ARG A 40 -8.93 -14.70 1.54
N SER A 41 -9.35 -14.08 2.64
CA SER A 41 -8.50 -13.89 3.81
C SER A 41 -9.07 -14.70 4.97
N ILE A 42 -8.25 -15.58 5.51
CA ILE A 42 -8.62 -16.41 6.66
C ILE A 42 -7.67 -16.02 7.78
N TYR A 43 -8.23 -15.54 8.91
CA TYR A 43 -7.40 -15.01 9.98
C TYR A 43 -8.11 -15.11 11.31
N ARG A 44 -7.33 -14.97 12.38
CA ARG A 44 -7.87 -14.96 13.75
C ARG A 44 -7.82 -13.53 14.29
N TRP A 45 -8.94 -13.10 14.84
CA TRP A 45 -9.03 -11.76 15.43
C TRP A 45 -9.91 -11.85 16.68
N LYS A 46 -9.36 -11.43 17.81
CA LYS A 46 -10.07 -11.42 19.10
C LYS A 46 -10.73 -12.76 19.41
N GLY A 47 -9.99 -13.83 19.21
CA GLY A 47 -10.45 -15.18 19.54
C GLY A 47 -11.37 -15.84 18.54
N GLN A 48 -11.69 -15.17 17.44
CA GLN A 48 -12.59 -15.68 16.41
C GLN A 48 -11.82 -15.89 15.11
N ILE A 49 -12.25 -16.89 14.35
CA ILE A 49 -11.70 -17.13 13.00
C ILE A 49 -12.64 -16.51 11.99
N TYR A 50 -12.05 -15.69 11.13
CA TYR A 50 -12.76 -15.01 10.04
C TYR A 50 -12.32 -15.59 8.72
N ASP A 51 -13.22 -15.62 7.75
CA ASP A 51 -12.97 -16.13 6.39
C ASP A 51 -13.75 -15.21 5.49
N GLU A 52 -13.06 -14.17 4.99
CA GLU A 52 -13.72 -13.05 4.33
C GLU A 52 -13.08 -12.70 3.01
N GLN A 53 -13.87 -12.06 2.16
CA GLN A 53 -13.36 -11.51 0.92
C GLN A 53 -12.76 -10.14 1.18
N GLU A 54 -11.57 -9.93 0.66
CA GLU A 54 -10.91 -8.63 0.80
C GLU A 54 -10.29 -8.21 -0.53
N PHE A 55 -9.76 -6.99 -0.56
CA PHE A 55 -9.07 -6.42 -1.70
C PHE A 55 -7.65 -6.11 -1.28
N LEU A 56 -6.68 -6.58 -2.06
CA LEU A 56 -5.27 -6.39 -1.74
C LEU A 56 -4.73 -5.23 -2.56
N ILE A 57 -4.07 -4.29 -1.88
CA ILE A 57 -3.41 -3.17 -2.54
C ILE A 57 -1.92 -3.43 -2.48
N ILE A 58 -1.29 -3.51 -3.66
CA ILE A 58 0.16 -3.68 -3.77
C ILE A 58 0.73 -2.34 -4.19
N ILE A 59 1.48 -1.72 -3.29
CA ILE A 59 1.91 -0.33 -3.43
C ILE A 59 3.41 -0.28 -3.64
N LYS A 60 3.87 0.55 -4.59
CA LYS A 60 5.30 0.76 -4.81
C LYS A 60 5.64 2.18 -4.39
N THR A 61 6.64 2.33 -3.51
CA THR A 61 7.00 3.63 -2.98
C THR A 61 8.46 3.63 -2.54
N ARG A 62 8.93 4.78 -2.09
CA ARG A 62 10.25 4.89 -1.46
C ARG A 62 10.20 4.31 -0.07
N THR A 63 11.24 3.60 0.31
CA THR A 63 11.35 3.07 1.67
C THR A 63 11.24 4.20 2.69
N SER A 64 11.81 5.37 2.40
CA SER A 64 11.81 6.50 3.32
C SER A 64 10.42 7.09 3.54
N LEU A 65 9.45 6.77 2.71
CA LEU A 65 8.10 7.32 2.84
C LEU A 65 7.15 6.41 3.63
N PHE A 66 7.65 5.26 4.11
CA PHE A 66 6.76 4.31 4.75
C PHE A 66 6.00 4.91 5.93
N ASP A 67 6.69 5.65 6.80
CA ASP A 67 6.02 6.19 7.98
C ASP A 67 4.89 7.14 7.60
N ALA A 68 5.13 8.03 6.64
CA ALA A 68 4.09 8.95 6.18
C ALA A 68 2.95 8.21 5.48
N LEU A 69 3.29 7.19 4.70
CA LEU A 69 2.29 6.38 4.02
C LEU A 69 1.43 5.63 5.02
N GLU A 70 2.06 5.01 6.01
CA GLU A 70 1.35 4.26 7.05
C GLU A 70 0.35 5.17 7.77
N LYS A 71 0.79 6.35 8.15
CA LYS A 71 -0.07 7.29 8.85
C LYS A 71 -1.28 7.64 7.99
N ARG A 72 -1.04 7.91 6.71
CA ARG A 72 -2.13 8.31 5.81
C ARG A 72 -3.12 7.17 5.58
N VAL A 73 -2.61 5.95 5.41
CA VAL A 73 -3.50 4.80 5.23
C VAL A 73 -4.37 4.59 6.47
N LYS A 74 -3.79 4.74 7.66
CA LYS A 74 -4.57 4.59 8.88
C LYS A 74 -5.68 5.63 8.96
N GLU A 75 -5.44 6.84 8.49
CA GLU A 75 -6.47 7.88 8.49
C GLU A 75 -7.63 7.54 7.58
N LEU A 76 -7.36 6.82 6.50
CA LEU A 76 -8.36 6.51 5.48
C LEU A 76 -9.06 5.18 5.71
N HIS A 77 -8.47 4.32 6.54
CA HIS A 77 -8.90 2.93 6.67
C HIS A 77 -10.01 2.76 7.69
N SER A 78 -10.96 1.89 7.38
CA SER A 78 -12.09 1.63 8.27
C SER A 78 -11.76 0.63 9.39
N TYR A 79 -10.70 -0.17 9.22
CA TYR A 79 -10.33 -1.16 10.22
C TYR A 79 -9.65 -0.51 11.42
N GLU A 80 -9.88 -1.11 12.59
CA GLU A 80 -9.20 -0.69 13.81
C GLU A 80 -7.69 -0.90 13.68
N VAL A 81 -7.30 -2.09 13.17
CA VAL A 81 -5.89 -2.43 12.97
C VAL A 81 -5.73 -2.96 11.55
N PRO A 82 -5.46 -2.08 10.59
CA PRO A 82 -5.31 -2.53 9.20
C PRO A 82 -3.96 -3.21 8.98
N GLU A 83 -3.92 -4.10 7.98
CA GLU A 83 -2.66 -4.67 7.55
C GLU A 83 -1.92 -3.61 6.73
N ILE A 84 -0.75 -3.20 7.21
CA ILE A 84 0.14 -2.29 6.48
C ILE A 84 1.55 -2.80 6.73
N ILE A 85 2.08 -3.55 5.79
CA ILE A 85 3.41 -4.14 5.94
C ILE A 85 4.23 -3.85 4.70
N SER A 86 5.55 -3.82 4.85
CA SER A 86 6.41 -3.53 3.71
C SER A 86 7.59 -4.47 3.67
N PHE A 87 8.15 -4.61 2.49
CA PHE A 87 9.40 -5.32 2.31
C PHE A 87 10.20 -4.61 1.21
N PRO A 88 11.54 -4.66 1.31
CA PRO A 88 12.38 -3.96 0.35
C PRO A 88 12.42 -4.68 -0.98
N VAL A 89 12.56 -3.91 -2.06
CA VAL A 89 12.77 -4.48 -3.39
C VAL A 89 14.27 -4.71 -3.54
N ALA A 90 14.65 -5.98 -3.62
CA ALA A 90 16.07 -6.33 -3.71
C ALA A 90 16.65 -5.94 -5.07
N ARG A 91 15.90 -6.14 -6.16
CA ARG A 91 16.37 -5.88 -7.52
C ARG A 91 15.19 -5.52 -8.40
N GLY A 92 15.43 -4.67 -9.38
CA GLY A 92 14.38 -4.29 -10.31
C GLY A 92 14.98 -3.63 -11.54
N LEU A 93 14.17 -3.43 -12.56
CA LEU A 93 14.59 -2.72 -13.76
C LEU A 93 14.93 -1.28 -13.36
N PRO A 94 16.16 -0.81 -13.63
CA PRO A 94 16.60 0.51 -13.17
C PRO A 94 15.66 1.64 -13.57
N GLN A 95 15.16 1.65 -14.80
CA GLN A 95 14.27 2.71 -15.25
C GLN A 95 12.94 2.71 -14.47
N TYR A 96 12.45 1.53 -14.10
CA TYR A 96 11.23 1.44 -13.33
C TYR A 96 11.43 1.96 -11.90
N LEU A 97 12.53 1.55 -11.28
CA LEU A 97 12.83 2.00 -9.92
C LEU A 97 13.05 3.51 -9.88
N GLU A 98 13.69 4.04 -10.91
CA GLU A 98 13.90 5.48 -11.03
C GLU A 98 12.55 6.20 -11.15
N TRP A 99 11.64 5.64 -11.93
CA TRP A 99 10.30 6.20 -12.08
C TRP A 99 9.57 6.26 -10.74
N VAL A 100 9.69 5.19 -9.94
CA VAL A 100 9.07 5.18 -8.60
C VAL A 100 9.62 6.31 -7.75
N GLN A 101 10.93 6.55 -7.81
CA GLN A 101 11.54 7.64 -7.05
C GLN A 101 11.04 8.99 -7.52
N GLU A 102 10.98 9.19 -8.84
CA GLU A 102 10.56 10.47 -9.39
C GLU A 102 9.12 10.81 -9.00
N GLU A 103 8.23 9.82 -9.03
CA GLU A 103 6.82 10.08 -8.77
C GLU A 103 6.51 10.25 -7.27
N THR A 104 7.48 9.98 -6.42
CA THR A 104 7.30 10.13 -4.97
C THR A 104 8.14 11.26 -4.39
N GLU A 105 8.68 12.11 -5.24
CA GLU A 105 9.41 13.29 -4.77
C GLU A 105 8.44 14.40 -4.41
N ALA A 106 8.73 15.09 -3.31
CA ALA A 106 7.93 16.23 -2.90
C ALA A 106 7.98 17.29 -3.99
N GLY A 107 6.80 17.76 -4.43
CA GLY A 107 6.73 18.81 -5.42
C GLY A 107 7.01 18.36 -6.84
N SER A 108 6.90 17.07 -7.12
CA SER A 108 7.22 16.52 -8.44
C SER A 108 6.11 16.66 -9.47
N GLU A 109 5.13 17.47 -9.23
CA GLU A 109 4.00 17.63 -10.15
C GLU A 109 4.36 18.27 -11.43
#